data_cedbc7f703f74e63f7d551faa8855537
#
_entry.id   cedbc7f703f74e63f7d551faa8855537
#
_cell.length_a   1.000
_cell.length_b   1.000
_cell.length_c   1.000
_cell.angle_alpha   90.00
_cell.angle_beta   90.00
_cell.angle_gamma   90.00
#
_symmetry.space_group_name_H-M   'P 1'
#
loop_
_entity.id
_entity.type
_entity.pdbx_description
1 polymer ?
#
loop_
_entity_poly.entity_id
_entity_poly.type
_entity_poly.pdbx_seq_one_letter_code
_entity_poly.pdbx_strand_id
1 'polypeptide(L)'
;MIANNEGLLAKDQRTYARIFVSSIASKDNQMQTGGEGPGALMGYEFFNSLDPEELGRTTAERAVKMLLADYAPSGKFPIIIGNAFGGVIFHEACGHSLETTSVAKGASVFSDKLEKQIANSCVTAIDDGTIPNKWGSSTIDDEGSLTKRTVLIDKGVLKSFMIDKLGGLKIGMPSTGSGRRQSYKFAPTSRMRNTFINTGTDSINDMISSVDFGLYAKKMGGGSVQPGTGDFNFAVGEGYLIEKGKVTKPVRGATLIGNGRDILKKISMISDDLELAEGMCGSQSGIIPTCVGQPTIKVDEIVVGGRKEK
;
A
#
# COMPACT_ATOMS: atom_id res chain seq x y z
N MET A 1 -21.63 -16.06 9.01
CA MET A 1 -21.90 -16.42 10.41
C MET A 1 -20.75 -17.27 10.92
N ILE A 2 -20.27 -17.01 12.10
CA ILE A 2 -19.21 -17.75 12.79
C ILE A 2 -19.77 -18.17 14.15
N ALA A 3 -19.64 -19.45 14.48
CA ALA A 3 -20.00 -19.99 15.79
C ALA A 3 -18.90 -20.98 16.23
N ASN A 4 -18.62 -21.03 17.52
CA ASN A 4 -17.67 -21.96 18.11
C ASN A 4 -18.14 -22.50 19.47
N ASN A 5 -17.41 -23.44 20.04
CA ASN A 5 -17.70 -24.06 21.33
C ASN A 5 -17.34 -23.17 22.55
N GLU A 6 -16.73 -21.99 22.33
CA GLU A 6 -16.46 -20.99 23.36
C GLU A 6 -17.63 -20.02 23.56
N GLY A 7 -18.79 -20.27 22.92
CA GLY A 7 -19.99 -19.45 22.99
C GLY A 7 -20.03 -18.29 22.01
N LEU A 8 -19.09 -18.19 21.08
CA LEU A 8 -19.13 -17.18 20.03
C LEU A 8 -20.27 -17.50 19.04
N LEU A 9 -21.13 -16.50 18.81
CA LEU A 9 -22.08 -16.46 17.68
C LEU A 9 -22.06 -15.05 17.08
N ALA A 10 -21.40 -14.91 15.95
CA ALA A 10 -21.25 -13.63 15.26
C ALA A 10 -21.77 -13.70 13.81
N LYS A 11 -22.39 -12.62 13.36
CA LYS A 11 -22.85 -12.45 11.98
C LYS A 11 -22.24 -11.19 11.40
N ASP A 12 -21.90 -11.24 10.12
CA ASP A 12 -21.43 -10.11 9.34
C ASP A 12 -21.96 -10.25 7.91
N GLN A 13 -22.15 -9.14 7.24
CA GLN A 13 -22.53 -9.10 5.83
C GLN A 13 -21.57 -8.15 5.12
N ARG A 14 -20.93 -8.63 4.06
CA ARG A 14 -19.94 -7.88 3.29
C ARG A 14 -20.39 -7.86 1.84
N THR A 15 -20.83 -6.71 1.39
CA THR A 15 -21.18 -6.47 0.01
C THR A 15 -20.08 -5.64 -0.62
N TYR A 16 -19.55 -6.10 -1.73
CA TYR A 16 -18.45 -5.42 -2.42
C TYR A 16 -18.88 -5.00 -3.82
N ALA A 17 -18.62 -3.76 -4.17
CA ALA A 17 -18.76 -3.25 -5.53
C ALA A 17 -17.42 -2.71 -6.02
N ARG A 18 -17.05 -3.02 -7.26
CA ARG A 18 -15.83 -2.54 -7.90
C ARG A 18 -16.05 -2.40 -9.40
N ILE A 19 -15.46 -1.37 -9.99
CA ILE A 19 -15.32 -1.22 -11.45
C ILE A 19 -13.82 -1.17 -11.78
N PHE A 20 -13.46 -1.64 -12.96
CA PHE A 20 -12.11 -1.51 -13.48
C PHE A 20 -12.15 -0.89 -14.87
N VAL A 21 -11.44 0.23 -15.04
CA VAL A 21 -11.30 0.92 -16.32
C VAL A 21 -9.84 0.84 -16.74
N SER A 22 -9.60 0.38 -17.97
CA SER A 22 -8.26 0.29 -18.53
C SER A 22 -8.25 0.82 -19.95
N SER A 23 -7.32 1.71 -20.23
CA SER A 23 -7.10 2.31 -21.55
C SER A 23 -5.72 1.90 -22.05
N ILE A 24 -5.62 1.56 -23.34
CA ILE A 24 -4.37 1.20 -23.99
C ILE A 24 -4.10 2.20 -25.11
N ALA A 25 -2.93 2.83 -25.06
CA ALA A 25 -2.41 3.65 -26.14
C ALA A 25 -1.28 2.91 -26.86
N SER A 26 -1.28 2.91 -28.19
CA SER A 26 -0.27 2.26 -28.99
C SER A 26 0.23 3.14 -30.13
N LYS A 27 1.54 3.09 -30.41
CA LYS A 27 2.20 3.75 -31.54
C LYS A 27 3.53 3.03 -31.82
N ASP A 28 3.86 2.81 -33.08
CA ASP A 28 5.16 2.27 -33.54
C ASP A 28 5.64 1.04 -32.74
N ASN A 29 4.77 0.03 -32.59
CA ASN A 29 5.00 -1.20 -31.82
C ASN A 29 5.23 -1.01 -30.29
N GLN A 30 4.96 0.17 -29.77
CA GLN A 30 4.99 0.44 -28.33
C GLN A 30 3.57 0.54 -27.81
N MET A 31 3.36 0.09 -26.59
CA MET A 31 2.07 0.19 -25.88
C MET A 31 2.28 0.66 -24.46
N GLN A 32 1.36 1.49 -23.98
CA GLN A 32 1.26 1.88 -22.58
C GLN A 32 -0.19 1.79 -22.12
N THR A 33 -0.37 1.53 -20.83
CA THR A 33 -1.69 1.33 -20.23
C THR A 33 -1.91 2.34 -19.13
N GLY A 34 -3.10 2.93 -19.09
CA GLY A 34 -3.63 3.64 -17.93
C GLY A 34 -4.76 2.82 -17.31
N GLY A 35 -4.81 2.72 -16.00
CA GLY A 35 -5.84 1.95 -15.31
C GLY A 35 -6.27 2.59 -14.00
N GLU A 36 -7.55 2.49 -13.67
CA GLU A 36 -8.15 2.83 -12.38
C GLU A 36 -9.12 1.72 -11.98
N GLY A 37 -9.22 1.46 -10.68
CA GLY A 37 -10.06 0.37 -10.18
C GLY A 37 -10.73 0.69 -8.85
N PRO A 38 -11.56 1.77 -8.78
CA PRO A 38 -12.25 2.13 -7.55
C PRO A 38 -13.20 1.02 -7.09
N GLY A 39 -13.29 0.83 -5.78
CA GLY A 39 -14.14 -0.16 -5.15
C GLY A 39 -14.50 0.23 -3.72
N ALA A 40 -15.55 -0.38 -3.19
CA ALA A 40 -16.03 -0.12 -1.85
C ALA A 40 -16.68 -1.35 -1.21
N LEU A 41 -16.75 -1.36 0.11
CA LEU A 41 -17.61 -2.25 0.90
C LEU A 41 -19.03 -1.66 0.90
N MET A 42 -19.65 -1.65 -0.27
CA MET A 42 -20.98 -1.09 -0.54
C MET A 42 -21.69 -1.95 -1.58
N GLY A 43 -23.01 -1.71 -1.76
CA GLY A 43 -23.79 -2.29 -2.82
C GLY A 43 -23.71 -1.52 -4.14
N TYR A 44 -24.74 -1.67 -4.97
CA TYR A 44 -24.80 -1.03 -6.28
C TYR A 44 -24.80 0.50 -6.21
N GLU A 45 -25.23 1.07 -5.09
CA GLU A 45 -25.22 2.51 -4.82
C GLU A 45 -23.82 3.15 -4.92
N PHE A 46 -22.76 2.36 -4.77
CA PHE A 46 -21.39 2.81 -4.99
C PHE A 46 -21.18 3.43 -6.36
N PHE A 47 -21.79 2.85 -7.40
CA PHE A 47 -21.64 3.33 -8.77
C PHE A 47 -22.24 4.72 -9.01
N ASN A 48 -23.20 5.15 -8.17
CA ASN A 48 -23.77 6.50 -8.24
C ASN A 48 -22.77 7.59 -7.79
N SER A 49 -21.69 7.20 -7.08
CA SER A 49 -20.63 8.12 -6.63
C SER A 49 -19.49 8.27 -7.64
N LEU A 50 -19.52 7.52 -8.74
CA LEU A 50 -18.47 7.53 -9.75
C LEU A 50 -18.86 8.38 -10.95
N ASP A 51 -17.87 9.03 -11.53
CA ASP A 51 -17.95 9.64 -12.85
C ASP A 51 -17.26 8.73 -13.88
N PRO A 52 -18.00 7.96 -14.70
CA PRO A 52 -17.40 7.02 -15.64
C PRO A 52 -16.67 7.73 -16.80
N GLU A 53 -17.07 8.93 -17.18
CA GLU A 53 -16.42 9.71 -18.24
C GLU A 53 -15.05 10.20 -17.72
N GLU A 54 -15.00 10.71 -16.48
CA GLU A 54 -13.75 11.12 -15.83
C GLU A 54 -12.78 9.95 -15.66
N LEU A 55 -13.26 8.78 -15.23
CA LEU A 55 -12.45 7.57 -15.13
C LEU A 55 -11.87 7.16 -16.49
N GLY A 56 -12.70 7.17 -17.53
CA GLY A 56 -12.28 6.86 -18.90
C GLY A 56 -11.25 7.86 -19.42
N ARG A 57 -11.50 9.15 -19.25
CA ARG A 57 -10.62 10.24 -19.67
C ARG A 57 -9.25 10.17 -18.96
N THR A 58 -9.25 10.05 -17.64
CA THR A 58 -8.02 10.00 -16.82
C THR A 58 -7.13 8.81 -17.20
N THR A 59 -7.72 7.63 -17.42
CA THR A 59 -6.96 6.44 -17.82
C THR A 59 -6.40 6.57 -19.23
N ALA A 60 -7.17 7.13 -20.18
CA ALA A 60 -6.73 7.35 -21.55
C ALA A 60 -5.60 8.38 -21.65
N GLU A 61 -5.75 9.53 -20.97
CA GLU A 61 -4.71 10.57 -20.91
C GLU A 61 -3.41 10.05 -20.32
N ARG A 62 -3.47 9.22 -19.27
CA ARG A 62 -2.29 8.58 -18.69
C ARG A 62 -1.62 7.63 -19.69
N ALA A 63 -2.39 6.77 -20.36
CA ALA A 63 -1.84 5.85 -21.34
C ALA A 63 -1.12 6.59 -22.48
N VAL A 64 -1.73 7.66 -23.02
CA VAL A 64 -1.13 8.49 -24.08
C VAL A 64 0.13 9.21 -23.56
N LYS A 65 0.05 9.82 -22.38
CA LYS A 65 1.18 10.54 -21.78
C LYS A 65 2.38 9.61 -21.56
N MET A 66 2.16 8.41 -21.04
CA MET A 66 3.23 7.44 -20.81
C MET A 66 3.75 6.84 -22.12
N LEU A 67 2.93 6.73 -23.16
CA LEU A 67 3.38 6.30 -24.50
C LEU A 67 4.40 7.28 -25.11
N LEU A 68 4.18 8.58 -24.89
CA LEU A 68 5.02 9.66 -25.42
C LEU A 68 6.20 10.03 -24.49
N ALA A 69 6.23 9.48 -23.27
CA ALA A 69 7.25 9.78 -22.28
C ALA A 69 8.61 9.13 -22.62
N ASP A 70 9.69 9.80 -22.26
CA ASP A 70 11.05 9.26 -22.28
C ASP A 70 11.22 8.12 -21.27
N TYR A 71 12.28 7.32 -21.38
CA TYR A 71 12.60 6.35 -20.35
C TYR A 71 13.19 7.05 -19.12
N ALA A 72 12.81 6.57 -17.94
CA ALA A 72 13.39 7.04 -16.69
C ALA A 72 14.89 6.69 -16.61
N PRO A 73 15.72 7.58 -16.04
CA PRO A 73 17.11 7.29 -15.76
C PRO A 73 17.23 6.19 -14.70
N SER A 74 18.30 5.43 -14.75
CA SER A 74 18.69 4.49 -13.70
C SER A 74 19.67 5.16 -12.75
N GLY A 75 19.53 4.89 -11.45
CA GLY A 75 20.44 5.47 -10.46
C GLY A 75 19.93 5.33 -9.03
N LYS A 76 20.57 6.07 -8.13
CA LYS A 76 20.23 6.14 -6.72
C LYS A 76 20.07 7.60 -6.35
N PHE A 77 18.83 8.03 -6.11
CA PHE A 77 18.48 9.41 -5.88
C PHE A 77 17.19 9.57 -5.08
N PRO A 78 16.85 10.78 -4.60
CA PRO A 78 15.59 11.05 -3.91
C PRO A 78 14.37 10.80 -4.79
N ILE A 79 13.29 10.36 -4.17
CA ILE A 79 12.01 10.16 -4.83
C ILE A 79 10.87 10.76 -4.02
N ILE A 80 9.90 11.34 -4.72
CA ILE A 80 8.60 11.67 -4.15
C ILE A 80 7.61 10.62 -4.66
N ILE A 81 6.88 9.99 -3.75
CA ILE A 81 5.90 8.94 -4.05
C ILE A 81 4.52 9.49 -3.74
N GLY A 82 3.66 9.54 -4.75
CA GLY A 82 2.29 10.02 -4.62
C GLY A 82 1.46 9.20 -3.65
N ASN A 83 0.34 9.76 -3.27
CA ASN A 83 -0.61 9.20 -2.32
C ASN A 83 -1.32 7.91 -2.81
N ALA A 84 -2.34 7.47 -2.09
CA ALA A 84 -3.20 6.35 -2.41
C ALA A 84 -2.42 5.04 -2.62
N PHE A 85 -2.36 4.51 -3.85
CA PHE A 85 -1.67 3.25 -4.15
C PHE A 85 -0.15 3.31 -3.92
N GLY A 86 0.44 4.49 -3.69
CA GLY A 86 1.80 4.64 -3.18
C GLY A 86 2.05 3.84 -1.90
N GLY A 87 1.03 3.68 -1.06
CA GLY A 87 1.05 2.87 0.17
C GLY A 87 1.33 1.38 -0.04
N VAL A 88 1.33 0.89 -1.28
CA VAL A 88 1.75 -0.48 -1.60
C VAL A 88 3.18 -0.74 -1.13
N ILE A 89 4.04 0.26 -1.11
CA ILE A 89 5.42 0.11 -0.61
C ILE A 89 5.41 -0.26 0.87
N PHE A 90 4.62 0.44 1.71
CA PHE A 90 4.49 0.07 3.12
C PHE A 90 3.84 -1.30 3.29
N HIS A 91 2.78 -1.59 2.54
CA HIS A 91 2.06 -2.87 2.59
C HIS A 91 3.01 -4.06 2.36
N GLU A 92 3.78 -4.01 1.29
CA GLU A 92 4.67 -5.10 0.91
C GLU A 92 5.98 -5.07 1.72
N ALA A 93 6.63 -3.92 1.82
CA ALA A 93 7.94 -3.81 2.47
C ALA A 93 7.90 -4.09 3.97
N CYS A 94 6.81 -3.76 4.64
CA CYS A 94 6.69 -3.84 6.10
C CYS A 94 5.44 -4.57 6.57
N GLY A 95 4.28 -4.33 5.95
CA GLY A 95 2.98 -4.84 6.39
C GLY A 95 2.97 -6.36 6.58
N HIS A 96 3.36 -7.12 5.58
CA HIS A 96 3.43 -8.58 5.68
C HIS A 96 4.40 -9.08 6.76
N SER A 97 5.45 -8.31 7.06
CA SER A 97 6.39 -8.61 8.12
C SER A 97 5.85 -8.28 9.52
N LEU A 98 4.74 -7.55 9.62
CA LEU A 98 4.04 -7.25 10.88
C LEU A 98 2.83 -8.16 11.13
N GLU A 99 2.57 -9.13 10.27
CA GLU A 99 1.55 -10.16 10.46
C GLU A 99 2.06 -11.24 11.43
N THR A 100 1.25 -11.62 12.45
CA THR A 100 1.64 -12.67 13.41
C THR A 100 1.86 -14.02 12.76
N THR A 101 1.37 -14.25 11.57
CA THR A 101 1.68 -15.43 10.74
C THR A 101 3.20 -15.63 10.57
N SER A 102 3.97 -14.54 10.46
CA SER A 102 5.43 -14.55 10.36
C SER A 102 6.11 -14.25 11.69
N VAL A 103 5.61 -13.27 12.45
CA VAL A 103 6.18 -12.83 13.74
C VAL A 103 6.21 -13.95 14.76
N ALA A 104 5.10 -14.70 14.92
CA ALA A 104 5.01 -15.78 15.90
C ALA A 104 5.88 -17.02 15.60
N LYS A 105 6.49 -17.07 14.40
CA LYS A 105 7.47 -18.09 14.00
C LYS A 105 8.90 -17.61 14.08
N GLY A 106 9.13 -16.35 14.48
CA GLY A 106 10.45 -15.72 14.41
C GLY A 106 10.97 -15.49 12.98
N ALA A 107 10.09 -15.63 11.97
CA ALA A 107 10.43 -15.50 10.55
C ALA A 107 10.32 -14.07 10.01
N SER A 108 9.90 -13.12 10.85
CA SER A 108 9.86 -11.71 10.51
C SER A 108 11.09 -10.98 11.00
N VAL A 109 11.57 -10.05 10.20
CA VAL A 109 12.65 -9.11 10.55
C VAL A 109 12.29 -8.17 11.70
N PHE A 110 11.01 -8.11 12.07
CA PHE A 110 10.47 -7.29 13.16
C PHE A 110 10.05 -8.09 14.40
N SER A 111 10.27 -9.41 14.44
CA SER A 111 9.81 -10.28 15.54
C SER A 111 10.32 -9.84 16.92
N ASP A 112 11.54 -9.27 17.02
CA ASP A 112 12.18 -8.78 18.24
C ASP A 112 12.22 -7.26 18.35
N LYS A 113 11.41 -6.54 17.57
CA LYS A 113 11.47 -5.08 17.42
C LYS A 113 10.32 -4.34 18.09
N LEU A 114 9.44 -5.02 18.83
CA LEU A 114 8.39 -4.33 19.59
C LEU A 114 9.02 -3.30 20.53
N GLU A 115 8.44 -2.11 20.61
CA GLU A 115 8.93 -0.92 21.32
C GLU A 115 10.31 -0.39 20.85
N LYS A 116 10.77 -0.80 19.67
CA LYS A 116 12.01 -0.29 19.08
C LYS A 116 11.75 0.62 17.88
N GLN A 117 12.68 1.54 17.65
CA GLN A 117 12.67 2.42 16.47
C GLN A 117 12.95 1.58 15.21
N ILE A 118 12.00 1.54 14.27
CA ILE A 118 12.12 0.81 13.00
C ILE A 118 11.93 1.71 11.78
N ALA A 119 11.45 2.94 11.97
CA ALA A 119 11.19 3.93 10.92
C ALA A 119 11.69 5.32 11.37
N ASN A 120 11.68 6.29 10.46
CA ASN A 120 11.90 7.69 10.80
C ASN A 120 10.79 8.17 11.75
N SER A 121 11.10 9.12 12.64
CA SER A 121 10.15 9.66 13.63
C SER A 121 8.94 10.39 13.03
N CYS A 122 8.98 10.79 11.77
CA CYS A 122 7.81 11.32 11.07
C CYS A 122 6.79 10.24 10.68
N VAL A 123 7.16 8.94 10.73
CA VAL A 123 6.32 7.85 10.25
C VAL A 123 5.43 7.32 11.37
N THR A 124 4.11 7.44 11.18
CA THR A 124 3.09 6.71 11.94
C THR A 124 2.31 5.84 10.96
N ALA A 125 2.19 4.55 11.23
CA ALA A 125 1.51 3.60 10.35
C ALA A 125 0.42 2.83 11.08
N ILE A 126 -0.69 2.60 10.39
CA ILE A 126 -1.95 2.11 10.96
C ILE A 126 -2.50 1.00 10.07
N ASP A 127 -3.11 0.00 10.70
CA ASP A 127 -4.08 -0.90 10.06
C ASP A 127 -5.45 -0.69 10.68
N ASP A 128 -6.46 -0.33 9.87
CA ASP A 128 -7.78 0.04 10.37
C ASP A 128 -8.90 -0.69 9.62
N GLY A 129 -9.54 -1.64 10.29
CA GLY A 129 -10.69 -2.37 9.75
C GLY A 129 -12.04 -1.67 9.95
N THR A 130 -12.07 -0.49 10.59
CA THR A 130 -13.30 0.18 11.02
C THR A 130 -13.74 1.34 10.12
N ILE A 131 -12.93 1.70 9.12
CA ILE A 131 -13.23 2.83 8.23
C ILE A 131 -14.48 2.51 7.41
N PRO A 132 -15.56 3.32 7.50
CA PRO A 132 -16.80 3.05 6.81
C PRO A 132 -16.61 2.89 5.31
N ASN A 133 -17.27 1.89 4.72
CA ASN A 133 -17.33 1.64 3.28
C ASN A 133 -15.99 1.36 2.58
N LYS A 134 -14.86 1.32 3.31
CA LYS A 134 -13.56 1.02 2.68
C LYS A 134 -13.42 -0.47 2.37
N TRP A 135 -12.76 -0.76 1.26
CA TRP A 135 -12.60 -2.07 0.65
C TRP A 135 -11.99 -3.13 1.58
N GLY A 136 -11.10 -2.76 2.51
CA GLY A 136 -10.49 -3.64 3.50
C GLY A 136 -11.27 -3.77 4.82
N SER A 137 -12.38 -3.04 5.00
CA SER A 137 -13.14 -2.99 6.26
C SER A 137 -14.10 -4.17 6.44
N SER A 138 -14.45 -4.43 7.68
CA SER A 138 -15.55 -5.33 8.10
C SER A 138 -15.82 -5.13 9.58
N THR A 139 -17.00 -5.54 10.07
CA THR A 139 -17.35 -5.45 11.49
C THR A 139 -16.57 -6.44 12.34
N ILE A 140 -16.44 -7.66 11.87
CA ILE A 140 -15.66 -8.73 12.50
C ILE A 140 -14.65 -9.31 11.51
N ASP A 141 -13.62 -9.95 12.02
CA ASP A 141 -12.72 -10.77 11.22
C ASP A 141 -13.31 -12.16 10.94
N ASP A 142 -12.57 -13.03 10.27
CA ASP A 142 -13.04 -14.38 9.91
C ASP A 142 -12.88 -15.40 11.06
N GLU A 143 -12.45 -14.94 12.23
CA GLU A 143 -12.45 -15.67 13.52
C GLU A 143 -13.52 -15.16 14.49
N GLY A 144 -14.31 -14.12 14.08
CA GLY A 144 -15.38 -13.52 14.86
C GLY A 144 -14.94 -12.44 15.85
N SER A 145 -13.69 -12.02 15.81
CA SER A 145 -13.18 -10.90 16.61
C SER A 145 -13.61 -9.56 15.98
N LEU A 146 -13.99 -8.58 16.81
CA LEU A 146 -14.25 -7.23 16.32
C LEU A 146 -12.99 -6.64 15.69
N THR A 147 -13.16 -5.99 14.56
CA THR A 147 -12.06 -5.27 13.91
C THR A 147 -11.74 -3.99 14.67
N LYS A 148 -10.51 -3.53 14.56
CA LYS A 148 -10.00 -2.39 15.32
C LYS A 148 -9.18 -1.48 14.41
N ARG A 149 -8.98 -0.26 14.88
CA ARG A 149 -7.91 0.61 14.43
C ARG A 149 -6.68 0.32 15.28
N THR A 150 -5.65 -0.23 14.65
CA THR A 150 -4.40 -0.65 15.29
C THR A 150 -3.25 0.25 14.83
N VAL A 151 -2.63 0.96 15.76
CA VAL A 151 -1.38 1.69 15.48
C VAL A 151 -0.25 0.67 15.47
N LEU A 152 0.33 0.43 14.30
CA LEU A 152 1.44 -0.49 14.11
C LEU A 152 2.76 0.19 14.46
N ILE A 153 2.97 1.39 13.95
CA ILE A 153 4.15 2.22 14.17
C ILE A 153 3.68 3.60 14.64
N ASP A 154 4.22 4.08 15.74
CA ASP A 154 3.96 5.43 16.24
C ASP A 154 5.27 6.21 16.29
N LYS A 155 5.35 7.29 15.50
CA LYS A 155 6.54 8.14 15.40
C LYS A 155 7.83 7.32 15.25
N GLY A 156 7.77 6.34 14.35
CA GLY A 156 8.88 5.44 14.02
C GLY A 156 9.05 4.25 14.95
N VAL A 157 8.38 4.18 16.09
CA VAL A 157 8.48 3.09 17.06
C VAL A 157 7.43 2.02 16.80
N LEU A 158 7.82 0.77 16.70
CA LEU A 158 6.90 -0.36 16.54
C LEU A 158 6.08 -0.57 17.81
N LYS A 159 4.75 -0.45 17.71
CA LYS A 159 3.81 -0.51 18.85
C LYS A 159 2.95 -1.76 18.87
N SER A 160 2.68 -2.34 17.71
CA SER A 160 1.83 -3.54 17.63
C SER A 160 2.12 -4.33 16.35
N PHE A 161 1.52 -5.49 16.32
CA PHE A 161 1.43 -6.34 15.14
C PHE A 161 -0.04 -6.46 14.69
N MET A 162 -0.26 -7.01 13.51
CA MET A 162 -1.57 -7.50 13.09
C MET A 162 -1.74 -8.92 13.62
N ILE A 163 -2.72 -9.12 14.51
CA ILE A 163 -2.79 -10.30 15.39
C ILE A 163 -4.10 -11.04 15.14
N ASP A 164 -3.99 -12.27 14.66
CA ASP A 164 -5.06 -13.29 14.66
C ASP A 164 -5.08 -14.07 16.00
N LYS A 165 -6.08 -14.91 16.25
CA LYS A 165 -6.19 -15.65 17.50
C LYS A 165 -5.00 -16.57 17.76
N LEU A 166 -4.59 -17.34 16.75
CA LEU A 166 -3.47 -18.29 16.90
C LEU A 166 -2.15 -17.55 17.14
N GLY A 167 -1.92 -16.47 16.40
CA GLY A 167 -0.76 -15.60 16.58
C GLY A 167 -0.72 -14.99 17.96
N GLY A 168 -1.86 -14.46 18.42
CA GLY A 168 -2.01 -13.85 19.74
C GLY A 168 -1.68 -14.81 20.88
N LEU A 169 -2.18 -16.05 20.81
CA LEU A 169 -1.84 -17.12 21.77
C LEU A 169 -0.33 -17.40 21.82
N LYS A 170 0.34 -17.41 20.65
CA LYS A 170 1.78 -17.70 20.58
C LYS A 170 2.67 -16.58 21.12
N ILE A 171 2.28 -15.33 20.92
CA ILE A 171 3.11 -14.17 21.33
C ILE A 171 2.61 -13.52 22.63
N GLY A 172 1.52 -14.03 23.24
CA GLY A 172 0.97 -13.49 24.48
C GLY A 172 0.29 -12.13 24.33
N MET A 173 -0.27 -11.80 23.16
CA MET A 173 -0.93 -10.52 22.88
C MET A 173 -2.39 -10.72 22.43
N PRO A 174 -3.30 -9.80 22.75
CA PRO A 174 -4.70 -9.89 22.32
C PRO A 174 -4.85 -9.74 20.81
N SER A 175 -5.85 -10.40 20.21
CA SER A 175 -6.21 -10.26 18.80
C SER A 175 -6.55 -8.79 18.45
N THR A 176 -6.11 -8.37 17.29
CA THR A 176 -6.46 -7.07 16.69
C THR A 176 -7.63 -7.15 15.71
N GLY A 177 -8.25 -8.32 15.57
CA GLY A 177 -9.30 -8.57 14.58
C GLY A 177 -8.73 -8.69 13.17
N SER A 178 -7.53 -9.24 13.05
CA SER A 178 -6.81 -9.37 11.77
C SER A 178 -6.84 -10.80 11.20
N GLY A 179 -7.59 -11.74 11.81
CA GLY A 179 -7.76 -13.09 11.30
C GLY A 179 -8.64 -13.09 10.05
N ARG A 180 -8.06 -13.30 8.85
CA ARG A 180 -8.78 -13.20 7.58
C ARG A 180 -8.52 -14.38 6.66
N ARG A 181 -9.50 -14.70 5.82
CA ARG A 181 -9.42 -15.74 4.79
C ARG A 181 -10.30 -15.44 3.59
N GLN A 182 -9.97 -15.99 2.46
CA GLN A 182 -10.75 -15.85 1.23
C GLN A 182 -12.14 -16.51 1.34
N SER A 183 -12.19 -17.71 1.92
CA SER A 183 -13.42 -18.48 2.09
C SER A 183 -13.26 -19.55 3.18
N TYR A 184 -14.32 -20.31 3.47
CA TYR A 184 -14.30 -21.42 4.41
C TYR A 184 -13.28 -22.52 4.06
N LYS A 185 -12.78 -22.56 2.83
CA LYS A 185 -11.77 -23.54 2.39
C LYS A 185 -10.37 -23.24 2.90
N PHE A 186 -10.14 -22.05 3.45
CA PHE A 186 -8.86 -21.62 3.96
C PHE A 186 -8.91 -21.44 5.48
N ALA A 187 -7.84 -21.80 6.18
CA ALA A 187 -7.65 -21.40 7.56
C ALA A 187 -7.43 -19.88 7.65
N PRO A 188 -8.05 -19.18 8.61
CA PRO A 188 -7.75 -17.78 8.85
C PRO A 188 -6.30 -17.59 9.25
N THR A 189 -5.69 -16.52 8.81
CA THR A 189 -4.35 -16.07 9.23
C THR A 189 -4.36 -14.58 9.44
N SER A 190 -3.36 -14.07 10.14
CA SER A 190 -3.17 -12.61 10.29
C SER A 190 -2.96 -11.95 8.92
N ARG A 191 -3.76 -10.94 8.61
CA ARG A 191 -3.75 -10.20 7.33
C ARG A 191 -4.12 -8.73 7.51
N MET A 192 -3.54 -7.91 6.65
CA MET A 192 -3.83 -6.49 6.55
C MET A 192 -5.28 -6.19 6.14
N ARG A 193 -5.78 -5.01 6.49
CA ARG A 193 -7.11 -4.47 6.14
C ARG A 193 -6.98 -3.19 5.31
N ASN A 194 -7.18 -2.03 5.91
CA ASN A 194 -6.83 -0.75 5.33
C ASN A 194 -5.54 -0.31 6.02
N THR A 195 -4.41 -0.54 5.37
CA THR A 195 -3.08 -0.34 5.95
C THR A 195 -2.44 0.87 5.31
N PHE A 196 -2.05 1.86 6.12
CA PHE A 196 -1.59 3.14 5.59
C PHE A 196 -0.58 3.84 6.50
N ILE A 197 0.25 4.69 5.89
CA ILE A 197 1.02 5.73 6.58
C ILE A 197 0.07 6.90 6.86
N ASN A 198 0.03 7.37 8.10
CA ASN A 198 -0.83 8.47 8.52
C ASN A 198 -0.34 9.81 7.98
N THR A 199 -1.22 10.82 7.99
CA THR A 199 -0.92 12.18 7.54
C THR A 199 0.22 12.81 8.31
N GLY A 200 1.06 13.56 7.60
CA GLY A 200 2.01 14.52 8.11
C GLY A 200 1.52 15.96 7.88
N THR A 201 2.45 16.89 7.82
CA THR A 201 2.16 18.33 7.64
C THR A 201 3.02 18.98 6.56
N ASP A 202 3.84 18.21 5.88
CA ASP A 202 4.76 18.75 4.88
C ASP A 202 4.02 19.12 3.58
N SER A 203 4.41 20.22 2.97
CA SER A 203 3.89 20.63 1.67
C SER A 203 4.53 19.81 0.55
N ILE A 204 3.71 19.34 -0.40
CA ILE A 204 4.21 18.67 -1.62
C ILE A 204 5.15 19.59 -2.41
N ASN A 205 4.88 20.89 -2.45
CA ASN A 205 5.74 21.87 -3.11
C ASN A 205 7.11 21.95 -2.43
N ASP A 206 7.16 21.91 -1.10
CA ASP A 206 8.42 21.92 -0.35
C ASP A 206 9.20 20.62 -0.56
N MET A 207 8.51 19.48 -0.61
CA MET A 207 9.13 18.20 -1.00
C MET A 207 9.81 18.31 -2.36
N ILE A 208 9.08 18.77 -3.39
CA ILE A 208 9.58 18.93 -4.75
C ILE A 208 10.77 19.91 -4.78
N SER A 209 10.63 21.07 -4.12
CA SER A 209 11.65 22.11 -4.08
C SER A 209 12.94 21.65 -3.40
N SER A 210 12.86 20.70 -2.48
CA SER A 210 14.01 20.14 -1.76
C SER A 210 14.84 19.13 -2.56
N VAL A 211 14.43 18.79 -3.79
CA VAL A 211 15.08 17.80 -4.64
C VAL A 211 15.75 18.47 -5.83
N ASP A 212 17.08 18.44 -5.90
CA ASP A 212 17.83 18.98 -7.04
C ASP A 212 17.70 18.09 -8.28
N PHE A 213 17.85 16.79 -8.11
CA PHE A 213 17.60 15.76 -9.14
C PHE A 213 16.93 14.55 -8.52
N GLY A 214 15.82 14.09 -9.09
CA GLY A 214 15.05 12.97 -8.57
C GLY A 214 13.86 12.57 -9.44
N LEU A 215 12.99 11.75 -8.88
CA LEU A 215 11.78 11.26 -9.55
C LEU A 215 10.53 11.59 -8.71
N TYR A 216 9.48 12.05 -9.35
CA TYR A 216 8.13 12.04 -8.79
C TYR A 216 7.37 10.84 -9.36
N ALA A 217 7.23 9.79 -8.57
CA ALA A 217 6.38 8.63 -8.86
C ALA A 217 4.94 8.97 -8.47
N LYS A 218 4.23 9.66 -9.37
CA LYS A 218 2.87 10.17 -9.12
C LYS A 218 1.85 9.04 -8.96
N LYS A 219 1.99 7.96 -9.74
CA LYS A 219 1.18 6.73 -9.58
C LYS A 219 2.11 5.52 -9.56
N MET A 220 1.92 4.71 -8.55
CA MET A 220 2.60 3.43 -8.46
C MET A 220 1.84 2.37 -9.24
N GLY A 221 2.59 1.42 -9.80
CA GLY A 221 2.07 0.20 -10.41
C GLY A 221 2.24 -1.01 -9.49
N GLY A 222 2.04 -2.18 -10.05
CA GLY A 222 2.27 -3.44 -9.34
C GLY A 222 3.74 -3.72 -9.08
N GLY A 223 4.00 -4.65 -8.19
CA GLY A 223 5.35 -5.08 -7.86
C GLY A 223 5.35 -6.38 -7.07
N SER A 224 6.47 -6.69 -6.47
CA SER A 224 6.65 -7.89 -5.66
C SER A 224 7.57 -7.62 -4.48
N VAL A 225 7.42 -8.43 -3.43
CA VAL A 225 8.31 -8.47 -2.26
C VAL A 225 8.78 -9.90 -2.01
N GLN A 226 10.00 -10.03 -1.49
CA GLN A 226 10.52 -11.24 -0.88
C GLN A 226 10.28 -11.18 0.63
N PRO A 227 9.25 -11.85 1.18
CA PRO A 227 8.90 -11.69 2.60
C PRO A 227 10.03 -12.04 3.58
N GLY A 228 10.91 -12.98 3.22
CA GLY A 228 12.02 -13.41 4.06
C GLY A 228 13.16 -12.40 4.18
N THR A 229 13.43 -11.63 3.14
CA THR A 229 14.51 -10.62 3.11
C THR A 229 13.99 -9.21 3.23
N GLY A 230 12.73 -8.96 2.84
CA GLY A 230 12.13 -7.64 2.75
C GLY A 230 12.51 -6.87 1.47
N ASP A 231 13.17 -7.53 0.51
CA ASP A 231 13.52 -6.89 -0.76
C ASP A 231 12.28 -6.76 -1.63
N PHE A 232 12.11 -5.59 -2.24
CA PHE A 232 10.97 -5.29 -3.09
C PHE A 232 11.38 -4.64 -4.41
N ASN A 233 10.50 -4.79 -5.40
CA ASN A 233 10.52 -4.00 -6.62
C ASN A 233 9.09 -3.59 -7.00
N PHE A 234 8.91 -2.32 -7.39
CA PHE A 234 7.62 -1.76 -7.80
C PHE A 234 7.77 -0.93 -9.06
N ALA A 235 6.91 -1.17 -10.04
CA ALA A 235 6.82 -0.34 -11.22
C ALA A 235 6.22 1.04 -10.88
N VAL A 236 6.70 2.07 -11.56
CA VAL A 236 6.07 3.40 -11.57
C VAL A 236 5.14 3.47 -12.77
N GLY A 237 3.84 3.63 -12.51
CA GLY A 237 2.81 3.69 -13.55
C GLY A 237 2.70 5.07 -14.20
N GLU A 238 2.96 6.14 -13.45
CA GLU A 238 3.06 7.52 -13.95
C GLU A 238 4.18 8.24 -13.21
N GLY A 239 5.24 8.62 -13.91
CA GLY A 239 6.42 9.26 -13.33
C GLY A 239 6.85 10.52 -14.04
N TYR A 240 7.54 11.39 -13.30
CA TYR A 240 8.10 12.65 -13.81
C TYR A 240 9.50 12.87 -13.24
N LEU A 241 10.39 13.49 -14.01
CA LEU A 241 11.66 13.97 -13.45
C LEU A 241 11.44 15.19 -12.57
N ILE A 242 12.24 15.28 -11.52
CA ILE A 242 12.42 16.49 -10.74
C ILE A 242 13.83 16.99 -11.04
N GLU A 243 13.95 18.25 -11.48
CA GLU A 243 15.20 18.90 -11.78
C GLU A 243 15.18 20.31 -11.20
N LYS A 244 16.18 20.64 -10.39
CA LYS A 244 16.33 21.95 -9.71
C LYS A 244 15.06 22.38 -8.96
N GLY A 245 14.48 21.44 -8.19
CA GLY A 245 13.29 21.70 -7.40
C GLY A 245 11.99 21.86 -8.19
N LYS A 246 11.89 21.36 -9.42
CA LYS A 246 10.71 21.46 -10.28
C LYS A 246 10.41 20.14 -10.95
N VAL A 247 9.12 19.80 -11.04
CA VAL A 247 8.65 18.70 -11.89
C VAL A 247 8.79 19.13 -13.34
N THR A 248 9.50 18.36 -14.16
CA THR A 248 9.83 18.75 -15.54
C THR A 248 9.12 17.87 -16.56
N LYS A 249 9.68 16.73 -16.98
CA LYS A 249 9.15 15.92 -18.06
C LYS A 249 8.63 14.56 -17.58
N PRO A 250 7.57 14.01 -18.23
CA PRO A 250 7.10 12.68 -17.93
C PRO A 250 8.16 11.63 -18.30
N VAL A 251 8.26 10.59 -17.48
CA VAL A 251 9.13 9.44 -17.73
C VAL A 251 8.42 8.13 -17.45
N ARG A 252 8.78 7.08 -18.18
CA ARG A 252 8.22 5.73 -18.09
C ARG A 252 9.29 4.67 -17.81
N GLY A 253 8.84 3.47 -17.45
CA GLY A 253 9.72 2.31 -17.27
C GLY A 253 10.61 2.41 -16.04
N ALA A 254 10.29 3.29 -15.09
CA ALA A 254 10.96 3.31 -13.80
C ALA A 254 10.48 2.13 -12.93
N THR A 255 11.42 1.54 -12.21
CA THR A 255 11.17 0.53 -11.17
C THR A 255 11.88 0.95 -9.89
N LEU A 256 11.14 1.03 -8.78
CA LEU A 256 11.70 1.30 -7.47
C LEU A 256 12.19 -0.01 -6.86
N ILE A 257 13.43 -0.05 -6.41
CA ILE A 257 14.08 -1.23 -5.84
C ILE A 257 14.61 -0.86 -4.46
N GLY A 258 14.26 -1.64 -3.45
CA GLY A 258 14.66 -1.34 -2.07
C GLY A 258 14.45 -2.51 -1.12
N ASN A 259 14.65 -2.21 0.16
CA ASN A 259 14.42 -3.15 1.25
C ASN A 259 13.53 -2.51 2.32
N GLY A 260 12.59 -3.26 2.85
CA GLY A 260 11.60 -2.79 3.82
C GLY A 260 12.18 -2.28 5.13
N ARG A 261 13.33 -2.81 5.58
CA ARG A 261 14.00 -2.34 6.80
C ARG A 261 14.58 -0.94 6.66
N ASP A 262 14.94 -0.57 5.43
CA ASP A 262 15.65 0.67 5.17
C ASP A 262 14.73 1.77 4.66
N ILE A 263 13.71 1.42 3.86
CA ILE A 263 12.86 2.41 3.22
C ILE A 263 12.16 3.33 4.23
N LEU A 264 11.60 2.77 5.30
CA LEU A 264 10.89 3.55 6.32
C LEU A 264 11.79 4.54 7.08
N LYS A 265 13.08 4.25 7.17
CA LYS A 265 14.07 5.14 7.82
C LYS A 265 14.46 6.31 6.91
N LYS A 266 14.26 6.15 5.60
CA LYS A 266 14.60 7.14 4.58
C LYS A 266 13.43 8.04 4.20
N ILE A 267 12.22 7.79 4.73
CA ILE A 267 11.11 8.73 4.62
C ILE A 267 11.45 9.94 5.48
N SER A 268 11.54 11.12 4.87
CA SER A 268 11.93 12.36 5.54
C SER A 268 10.82 13.40 5.60
N MET A 269 9.84 13.34 4.69
CA MET A 269 8.70 14.26 4.66
C MET A 269 7.41 13.50 4.32
N ILE A 270 6.29 13.92 4.93
CA ILE A 270 4.96 13.32 4.77
C ILE A 270 3.93 14.46 4.68
N SER A 271 3.12 14.47 3.61
CA SER A 271 2.08 15.48 3.42
C SER A 271 0.77 15.13 4.15
N ASP A 272 -0.27 15.92 3.93
CA ASP A 272 -1.61 15.77 4.52
C ASP A 272 -2.64 15.14 3.55
N ASP A 273 -2.27 14.82 2.32
CA ASP A 273 -3.13 14.33 1.24
C ASP A 273 -3.40 12.82 1.27
N LEU A 274 -3.62 12.25 2.46
CA LEU A 274 -3.88 10.81 2.63
C LEU A 274 -5.06 10.34 1.79
N GLU A 275 -4.81 9.35 0.95
CA GLU A 275 -5.83 8.59 0.25
C GLU A 275 -5.58 7.08 0.38
N LEU A 276 -6.66 6.31 0.24
CA LEU A 276 -6.63 4.85 0.23
C LEU A 276 -7.00 4.34 -1.16
N ALA A 277 -6.31 3.30 -1.61
CA ALA A 277 -6.58 2.63 -2.87
C ALA A 277 -6.87 1.14 -2.65
N GLU A 278 -7.77 0.61 -3.46
CA GLU A 278 -8.25 -0.75 -3.38
C GLU A 278 -7.28 -1.74 -4.03
N GLY A 279 -6.99 -2.82 -3.32
CA GLY A 279 -6.15 -3.91 -3.79
C GLY A 279 -6.71 -5.28 -3.45
N MET A 280 -6.05 -6.30 -3.98
CA MET A 280 -6.26 -7.69 -3.60
C MET A 280 -4.93 -8.24 -3.10
N CYS A 281 -4.92 -8.77 -1.88
CA CYS A 281 -3.72 -9.30 -1.27
C CYS A 281 -3.78 -10.83 -1.19
N GLY A 282 -2.82 -11.52 -1.78
CA GLY A 282 -2.71 -12.98 -1.80
C GLY A 282 -1.76 -13.51 -0.72
N SER A 283 -2.15 -14.58 -0.01
CA SER A 283 -1.30 -15.28 0.97
C SER A 283 -1.85 -16.69 1.26
N GLN A 284 -1.34 -17.35 2.31
CA GLN A 284 -1.76 -18.71 2.70
C GLN A 284 -3.27 -18.85 2.95
N SER A 285 -3.93 -17.81 3.43
CA SER A 285 -5.38 -17.78 3.63
C SER A 285 -6.19 -17.38 2.39
N GLY A 286 -5.57 -17.39 1.20
CA GLY A 286 -6.19 -17.04 -0.08
C GLY A 286 -6.08 -15.55 -0.41
N ILE A 287 -6.87 -15.11 -1.41
CA ILE A 287 -6.89 -13.73 -1.91
C ILE A 287 -8.02 -12.97 -1.21
N ILE A 288 -7.72 -11.81 -0.64
CA ILE A 288 -8.67 -11.01 0.13
C ILE A 288 -8.65 -9.53 -0.28
N PRO A 289 -9.80 -8.82 -0.16
CA PRO A 289 -9.88 -7.37 -0.35
C PRO A 289 -9.03 -6.64 0.70
N THR A 290 -8.22 -5.67 0.27
CA THR A 290 -7.34 -4.86 1.13
C THR A 290 -7.23 -3.46 0.56
N CYS A 291 -7.17 -2.42 1.39
CA CYS A 291 -6.71 -1.11 0.95
C CYS A 291 -5.25 -0.91 1.34
N VAL A 292 -4.53 -0.24 0.48
CA VAL A 292 -3.24 0.37 0.79
C VAL A 292 -3.40 1.88 0.81
N GLY A 293 -2.61 2.59 1.59
CA GLY A 293 -2.71 4.05 1.61
C GLY A 293 -1.48 4.74 2.15
N GLN A 294 -1.33 5.96 1.72
CA GLN A 294 -0.39 6.93 2.26
C GLN A 294 -0.71 8.33 1.75
N PRO A 295 -0.25 9.38 2.41
CA PRO A 295 -0.07 10.69 1.81
C PRO A 295 1.07 10.66 0.80
N THR A 296 1.28 11.75 0.07
CA THR A 296 2.52 11.94 -0.68
C THR A 296 3.70 11.98 0.29
N ILE A 297 4.73 11.20 0.01
CA ILE A 297 5.93 11.08 0.86
C ILE A 297 7.20 11.38 0.05
N LYS A 298 8.22 11.89 0.74
CA LYS A 298 9.57 11.97 0.21
C LYS A 298 10.45 10.89 0.84
N VAL A 299 11.15 10.15 0.00
CA VAL A 299 12.18 9.19 0.37
C VAL A 299 13.52 9.77 -0.10
N ASP A 300 14.45 9.96 0.83
CA ASP A 300 15.71 10.68 0.54
C ASP A 300 16.61 9.93 -0.44
N GLU A 301 16.48 8.61 -0.51
CA GLU A 301 17.30 7.81 -1.39
C GLU A 301 16.68 6.42 -1.65
N ILE A 302 16.52 6.09 -2.92
CA ILE A 302 16.11 4.74 -3.36
C ILE A 302 16.81 4.40 -4.68
N VAL A 303 16.97 3.10 -4.96
CA VAL A 303 17.45 2.65 -6.28
C VAL A 303 16.29 2.69 -7.27
N VAL A 304 16.50 3.38 -8.37
CA VAL A 304 15.59 3.43 -9.51
C VAL A 304 16.20 2.65 -10.67
N GLY A 305 15.53 1.57 -11.06
CA GLY A 305 15.78 0.89 -12.32
C GLY A 305 15.13 1.66 -13.47
N GLY A 306 15.86 1.86 -14.54
CA GLY A 306 15.43 2.55 -15.74
C GLY A 306 16.26 2.11 -16.92
N ARG A 307 16.21 2.83 -18.05
CA ARG A 307 17.14 2.64 -19.15
C ARG A 307 18.27 3.67 -19.07
N LYS A 308 19.53 3.20 -19.24
CA LYS A 308 20.62 4.12 -19.56
C LYS A 308 20.40 4.63 -20.98
N GLU A 309 20.41 5.95 -21.15
CA GLU A 309 20.61 6.54 -22.48
C GLU A 309 21.95 6.02 -23.01
N LYS A 310 21.93 5.49 -24.24
CA LYS A 310 23.16 5.06 -24.93
C LYS A 310 23.91 6.25 -25.45
#